data_51e687fd739ecb94b4ddd8e9ef668559
#
_entry.id   51e687fd739ecb94b4ddd8e9ef668559
#
_cell.length_a   1.000
_cell.length_b   1.000
_cell.length_c   1.000
_cell.angle_alpha   90.00
_cell.angle_beta   90.00
_cell.angle_gamma   90.00
#
_symmetry.space_group_name_H-M   'P 1'
#
loop_
_entity.id
_entity.type
_entity.pdbx_description
1 polymer ?
#
loop_
_entity_poly.entity_id
_entity_poly.type
_entity_poly.pdbx_seq_one_letter_code
_entity_poly.pdbx_strand_id
1 'polypeptide(L)'
;MAKTRVLLVDDDRELVRVLTIVLEDAGYEVLSAGDQHEALAAAARERPDAIVLDVMMPEGTEGFHVVWHLRRRPEPYFQNVPIVILTAIHSATPLRFYPDSTDGSYRAGEYLPVQGFVDKPVEPPALVAEVQRVLAAARAL
;
A
#
# COMPACT_ATOMS: atom_id res chain seq x y z
N MET A 1 21.85 11.08 6.18
CA MET A 1 20.50 10.78 6.61
C MET A 1 19.94 9.65 5.78
N ALA A 2 19.23 8.72 6.43
CA ALA A 2 18.64 7.60 5.72
C ALA A 2 17.48 8.09 4.85
N LYS A 3 17.37 7.52 3.66
CA LYS A 3 16.23 7.80 2.79
C LYS A 3 14.97 7.19 3.36
N THR A 4 13.84 7.81 3.07
CA THR A 4 12.54 7.23 3.35
C THR A 4 12.38 6.00 2.49
N ARG A 5 11.96 4.89 3.09
CA ARG A 5 11.87 3.60 2.40
C ARG A 5 10.43 3.23 2.12
N VAL A 6 10.20 2.73 0.91
CA VAL A 6 8.87 2.30 0.46
C VAL A 6 8.97 0.84 0.04
N LEU A 7 8.09 0.01 0.57
CA LEU A 7 7.97 -1.38 0.14
C LEU A 7 6.91 -1.48 -0.95
N LEU A 8 7.30 -1.99 -2.09
CA LEU A 8 6.41 -2.13 -3.25
C LEU A 8 6.08 -3.60 -3.44
N VAL A 9 4.81 -3.94 -3.34
CA VAL A 9 4.34 -5.33 -3.39
C VAL A 9 3.45 -5.53 -4.62
N ASP A 10 3.94 -6.30 -5.58
CA ASP A 10 3.23 -6.60 -6.82
C ASP A 10 3.91 -7.81 -7.46
N ASP A 11 3.13 -8.70 -8.05
CA ASP A 11 3.69 -9.86 -8.74
C ASP A 11 4.10 -9.55 -10.18
N ASP A 12 3.71 -8.38 -10.71
CA ASP A 12 4.10 -7.94 -12.03
C ASP A 12 5.50 -7.30 -11.96
N ARG A 13 6.51 -8.05 -12.35
CA ARG A 13 7.90 -7.61 -12.22
C ARG A 13 8.23 -6.39 -13.07
N GLU A 14 7.60 -6.25 -14.23
CA GLU A 14 7.83 -5.10 -15.08
C GLU A 14 7.24 -3.84 -14.45
N LEU A 15 6.05 -3.95 -13.91
CA LEU A 15 5.45 -2.82 -13.21
C LEU A 15 6.28 -2.42 -12.00
N VAL A 16 6.75 -3.41 -11.22
CA VAL A 16 7.63 -3.15 -10.08
C VAL A 16 8.88 -2.39 -10.52
N ARG A 17 9.47 -2.82 -11.63
CA ARG A 17 10.68 -2.14 -12.14
C ARG A 17 10.40 -0.69 -12.49
N VAL A 18 9.30 -0.43 -13.20
CA VAL A 18 8.94 0.93 -13.61
C VAL A 18 8.64 1.79 -12.37
N LEU A 19 7.84 1.28 -11.45
CA LEU A 19 7.46 2.04 -10.26
C LEU A 19 8.64 2.24 -9.33
N THR A 20 9.58 1.30 -9.29
CA THR A 20 10.82 1.47 -8.52
C THR A 20 11.59 2.68 -9.03
N ILE A 21 11.74 2.80 -10.35
CA ILE A 21 12.42 3.94 -10.94
C ILE A 21 11.71 5.24 -10.59
N VAL A 22 10.39 5.24 -10.70
CA VAL A 22 9.56 6.41 -10.38
C VAL A 22 9.77 6.86 -8.93
N LEU A 23 9.72 5.93 -8.00
CA LEU A 23 9.85 6.25 -6.58
C LEU A 23 11.28 6.62 -6.22
N GLU A 24 12.27 5.95 -6.81
CA GLU A 24 13.67 6.32 -6.57
C GLU A 24 13.98 7.72 -7.09
N ASP A 25 13.40 8.06 -8.24
CA ASP A 25 13.58 9.40 -8.80
C ASP A 25 12.95 10.46 -7.88
N ALA A 26 11.93 10.10 -7.14
CA ALA A 26 11.30 10.99 -6.17
C ALA A 26 12.05 11.07 -4.84
N GLY A 27 13.14 10.32 -4.69
CA GLY A 27 13.99 10.38 -3.50
C GLY A 27 13.81 9.27 -2.51
N TYR A 28 13.04 8.23 -2.84
CA TYR A 28 12.81 7.11 -1.93
C TYR A 28 13.76 5.95 -2.20
N GLU A 29 14.03 5.18 -1.16
CA GLU A 29 14.67 3.88 -1.31
C GLU A 29 13.55 2.85 -1.43
N VAL A 30 13.61 1.98 -2.43
CA VAL A 30 12.52 1.04 -2.73
C VAL A 30 12.94 -0.38 -2.40
N LEU A 31 12.09 -1.05 -1.64
CA LEU A 31 12.16 -2.49 -1.39
C LEU A 31 11.04 -3.13 -2.19
N SER A 32 11.19 -4.37 -2.60
CA SER A 32 10.13 -5.02 -3.37
C SER A 32 9.83 -6.41 -2.85
N ALA A 33 8.58 -6.84 -3.06
CA ALA A 33 8.13 -8.17 -2.73
C ALA A 33 7.13 -8.61 -3.79
N GLY A 34 7.19 -9.87 -4.19
CA GLY A 34 6.36 -10.38 -5.26
C GLY A 34 5.17 -11.20 -4.80
N ASP A 35 5.07 -11.49 -3.50
CA ASP A 35 3.95 -12.26 -2.97
C ASP A 35 3.72 -11.92 -1.50
N GLN A 36 2.70 -12.53 -0.93
CA GLN A 36 2.29 -12.29 0.45
C GLN A 36 3.41 -12.63 1.44
N HIS A 37 4.07 -13.75 1.27
CA HIS A 37 5.14 -14.17 2.18
C HIS A 37 6.29 -13.19 2.18
N GLU A 38 6.74 -12.80 1.00
CA GLU A 38 7.82 -11.84 0.88
C GLU A 38 7.44 -10.49 1.47
N ALA A 39 6.19 -10.07 1.24
CA ALA A 39 5.69 -8.80 1.73
C ALA A 39 5.70 -8.75 3.25
N LEU A 40 5.17 -9.78 3.90
CA LEU A 40 5.12 -9.84 5.36
C LEU A 40 6.51 -9.92 5.96
N ALA A 41 7.39 -10.73 5.36
CA ALA A 41 8.76 -10.86 5.84
C ALA A 41 9.53 -9.55 5.68
N ALA A 42 9.38 -8.88 4.54
CA ALA A 42 10.08 -7.62 4.31
C ALA A 42 9.58 -6.53 5.24
N ALA A 43 8.27 -6.45 5.45
CA ALA A 43 7.71 -5.45 6.36
C ALA A 43 8.22 -5.64 7.78
N ALA A 44 8.29 -6.89 8.24
CA ALA A 44 8.75 -7.19 9.60
C ALA A 44 10.24 -6.93 9.77
N ARG A 45 11.04 -7.29 8.76
CA ARG A 45 12.49 -7.16 8.84
C ARG A 45 12.97 -5.75 8.62
N GLU A 46 12.42 -5.10 7.59
CA GLU A 46 12.93 -3.79 7.13
C GLU A 46 12.15 -2.60 7.69
N ARG A 47 10.92 -2.80 8.09
CA ARG A 47 10.02 -1.76 8.59
C ARG A 47 10.02 -0.51 7.71
N PRO A 48 9.58 -0.66 6.44
CA PRO A 48 9.52 0.49 5.53
C PRO A 48 8.59 1.59 6.07
N ASP A 49 8.82 2.80 5.61
CA ASP A 49 8.03 3.95 6.05
C ASP A 49 6.64 3.96 5.42
N ALA A 50 6.49 3.32 4.27
CA ALA A 50 5.19 3.16 3.61
C ALA A 50 5.20 1.88 2.80
N ILE A 51 4.01 1.34 2.52
CA ILE A 51 3.84 0.14 1.72
C ILE A 51 2.90 0.46 0.56
N VAL A 52 3.32 0.14 -0.66
CA VAL A 52 2.48 0.24 -1.86
C VAL A 52 2.15 -1.19 -2.26
N LEU A 53 0.89 -1.53 -2.28
CA LEU A 53 0.44 -2.92 -2.33
C LEU A 53 -0.60 -3.13 -3.42
N ASP A 54 -0.31 -4.06 -4.35
CA ASP A 54 -1.29 -4.50 -5.33
C ASP A 54 -2.22 -5.54 -4.68
N VAL A 55 -3.52 -5.30 -4.74
CA VAL A 55 -4.49 -6.25 -4.17
C VAL A 55 -4.90 -7.32 -5.15
N MET A 56 -4.53 -7.19 -6.42
CA MET A 56 -4.92 -8.13 -7.47
C MET A 56 -3.78 -9.09 -7.81
N MET A 57 -3.19 -9.70 -6.80
CA MET A 57 -2.18 -10.74 -7.02
C MET A 57 -2.86 -12.06 -7.38
N PRO A 58 -2.10 -13.09 -7.83
CA PRO A 58 -2.67 -14.27 -8.49
C PRO A 58 -3.84 -14.93 -7.76
N GLU A 59 -3.82 -14.92 -6.44
CA GLU A 59 -4.90 -15.53 -5.66
C GLU A 59 -6.10 -14.60 -5.49
N GLY A 60 -6.05 -13.42 -6.07
CA GLY A 60 -7.16 -12.49 -6.06
C GLY A 60 -7.39 -11.75 -4.76
N THR A 61 -7.06 -12.37 -3.65
CA THR A 61 -7.29 -11.79 -2.32
C THR A 61 -6.02 -11.64 -1.49
N GLU A 62 -4.85 -12.00 -2.05
CA GLU A 62 -3.60 -11.96 -1.30
C GLU A 62 -3.28 -10.58 -0.74
N GLY A 63 -3.54 -9.53 -1.52
CA GLY A 63 -3.26 -8.18 -1.06
C GLY A 63 -4.06 -7.82 0.18
N PHE A 64 -5.32 -8.22 0.22
CA PHE A 64 -6.16 -7.97 1.39
C PHE A 64 -5.62 -8.72 2.62
N HIS A 65 -5.16 -9.95 2.42
CA HIS A 65 -4.59 -10.74 3.51
C HIS A 65 -3.35 -10.09 4.08
N VAL A 66 -2.51 -9.50 3.24
CA VAL A 66 -1.32 -8.79 3.73
C VAL A 66 -1.73 -7.66 4.68
N VAL A 67 -2.74 -6.87 4.29
CA VAL A 67 -3.23 -5.78 5.14
C VAL A 67 -3.72 -6.32 6.48
N TRP A 68 -4.58 -7.34 6.43
CA TRP A 68 -5.15 -7.89 7.67
C TRP A 68 -4.08 -8.47 8.57
N HIS A 69 -3.11 -9.20 8.02
CA HIS A 69 -2.03 -9.78 8.81
C HIS A 69 -1.16 -8.70 9.46
N LEU A 70 -0.84 -7.65 8.72
CA LEU A 70 -0.04 -6.56 9.28
C LEU A 70 -0.77 -5.87 10.42
N ARG A 71 -2.05 -5.53 10.21
CA ARG A 71 -2.81 -4.76 11.20
C ARG A 71 -3.09 -5.54 12.48
N ARG A 72 -3.01 -6.87 12.43
CA ARG A 72 -3.24 -7.72 13.61
C ARG A 72 -2.01 -7.85 14.50
N ARG A 73 -0.85 -7.46 14.04
CA ARG A 73 0.34 -7.54 14.87
C ARG A 73 0.27 -6.52 15.99
N PRO A 74 0.78 -6.88 17.21
CA PRO A 74 0.63 -6.00 18.37
C PRO A 74 1.53 -4.76 18.34
N GLU A 75 2.61 -4.79 17.58
CA GLU A 75 3.54 -3.66 17.56
C GLU A 75 2.90 -2.44 16.88
N PRO A 76 3.03 -1.25 17.47
CA PRO A 76 2.42 -0.05 16.89
C PRO A 76 2.82 0.23 15.44
N TYR A 77 4.05 -0.13 15.06
CA TYR A 77 4.49 0.05 13.68
C TYR A 77 3.50 -0.58 12.69
N PHE A 78 3.12 -1.85 12.93
CA PHE A 78 2.28 -2.58 12.00
C PHE A 78 0.84 -2.06 11.97
N GLN A 79 0.42 -1.43 13.04
CA GLN A 79 -0.92 -0.86 13.11
C GLN A 79 -0.99 0.50 12.44
N ASN A 80 0.13 1.18 12.27
CA ASN A 80 0.17 2.57 11.82
C ASN A 80 0.89 2.82 10.51
N VAL A 81 1.66 1.85 9.99
CA VAL A 81 2.40 2.06 8.76
C VAL A 81 1.44 2.44 7.62
N PRO A 82 1.71 3.54 6.89
CA PRO A 82 0.85 3.93 5.78
C PRO A 82 0.87 2.88 4.67
N ILE A 83 -0.30 2.52 4.17
CA ILE A 83 -0.46 1.58 3.08
C ILE A 83 -1.23 2.26 1.96
N VAL A 84 -0.68 2.20 0.74
CA VAL A 84 -1.34 2.69 -0.47
C VAL A 84 -1.67 1.47 -1.32
N ILE A 85 -2.92 1.35 -1.72
CA ILE A 85 -3.39 0.23 -2.53
C ILE A 85 -3.36 0.60 -4.01
N LEU A 86 -2.75 -0.27 -4.82
CA LEU A 86 -2.87 -0.20 -6.28
C LEU A 86 -4.04 -1.10 -6.66
N THR A 87 -5.01 -0.55 -7.39
CA THR A 87 -6.19 -1.33 -7.68
C THR A 87 -6.84 -0.97 -9.00
N ALA A 88 -7.29 -2.00 -9.74
CA ALA A 88 -8.20 -1.83 -10.87
C ALA A 88 -9.63 -2.12 -10.46
N ILE A 89 -9.83 -2.71 -9.29
CA ILE A 89 -11.16 -3.08 -8.81
C ILE A 89 -12.01 -1.84 -8.58
N HIS A 90 -11.38 -0.79 -8.08
CA HIS A 90 -12.09 0.43 -7.72
C HIS A 90 -12.87 1.03 -8.88
N SER A 91 -12.36 0.90 -10.11
CA SER A 91 -13.04 1.40 -11.28
C SER A 91 -13.94 0.37 -11.94
N ALA A 92 -13.73 -0.91 -11.67
CA ALA A 92 -14.48 -1.98 -12.30
C ALA A 92 -15.70 -2.42 -11.51
N THR A 93 -15.66 -2.29 -10.20
CA THR A 93 -16.77 -2.66 -9.33
C THR A 93 -16.94 -1.61 -8.24
N PRO A 94 -18.16 -1.45 -7.71
CA PRO A 94 -18.39 -0.48 -6.65
C PRO A 94 -17.96 -1.01 -5.28
N LEU A 95 -16.79 -1.61 -5.20
CA LEU A 95 -16.26 -2.06 -3.93
C LEU A 95 -15.81 -0.87 -3.10
N ARG A 96 -15.97 -0.98 -1.83
CA ARG A 96 -15.75 0.13 -0.92
C ARG A 96 -14.51 -0.11 -0.09
N PHE A 97 -13.39 0.35 -0.63
CA PHE A 97 -12.12 0.27 0.08
C PHE A 97 -11.89 1.47 0.98
N TYR A 98 -12.53 2.59 0.65
CA TYR A 98 -12.35 3.83 1.39
C TYR A 98 -13.17 3.82 2.67
N PRO A 99 -12.71 4.48 3.69
CA PRO A 99 -13.54 4.72 4.87
C PRO A 99 -14.55 5.83 4.58
N ASP A 100 -15.28 5.67 3.48
CA ASP A 100 -16.30 6.62 3.07
C ASP A 100 -17.63 6.14 3.59
N SER A 101 -18.13 6.81 4.57
CA SER A 101 -19.38 6.46 5.20
C SER A 101 -20.46 7.48 4.94
N THR A 102 -20.41 8.13 3.78
CA THR A 102 -21.43 9.13 3.47
C THR A 102 -22.84 8.55 3.48
N ASP A 103 -22.97 7.27 3.20
CA ASP A 103 -24.25 6.59 3.25
C ASP A 103 -24.53 5.96 4.63
N GLY A 104 -23.59 6.07 5.55
CA GLY A 104 -23.76 5.54 6.89
C GLY A 104 -23.71 4.02 6.99
N SER A 105 -23.37 3.33 5.92
CA SER A 105 -23.42 1.87 5.89
C SER A 105 -22.19 1.19 6.45
N TYR A 106 -21.13 1.92 6.69
CA TYR A 106 -19.89 1.34 7.17
C TYR A 106 -19.80 1.28 8.66
N ARG A 107 -19.18 0.19 9.12
CA ARG A 107 -18.75 0.07 10.49
C ARG A 107 -17.24 -0.08 10.51
N ALA A 108 -16.66 0.17 11.68
CA ALA A 108 -15.23 -0.05 11.85
C ALA A 108 -14.89 -1.49 11.45
N GLY A 109 -13.91 -1.67 10.57
CA GLY A 109 -13.48 -2.98 10.14
C GLY A 109 -14.16 -3.51 8.89
N GLU A 110 -15.15 -2.83 8.36
CA GLU A 110 -15.82 -3.27 7.14
C GLU A 110 -15.10 -2.86 5.87
N TYR A 111 -14.10 -2.01 6.00
CA TYR A 111 -13.27 -1.58 4.87
C TYR A 111 -11.81 -1.82 5.21
N LEU A 112 -10.95 -1.78 4.20
CA LEU A 112 -9.53 -1.98 4.42
C LEU A 112 -8.94 -0.83 5.23
N PRO A 113 -8.19 -1.12 6.30
CA PRO A 113 -7.55 -0.07 7.10
C PRO A 113 -6.26 0.39 6.43
N VAL A 114 -6.42 1.14 5.34
CA VAL A 114 -5.33 1.68 4.55
C VAL A 114 -5.48 3.18 4.40
N GLN A 115 -4.40 3.85 3.99
CA GLN A 115 -4.36 5.30 3.98
C GLN A 115 -4.56 5.90 2.60
N GLY A 116 -4.35 5.12 1.54
CA GLY A 116 -4.49 5.68 0.21
C GLY A 116 -4.73 4.65 -0.87
N PHE A 117 -5.08 5.13 -2.05
CA PHE A 117 -5.41 4.31 -3.20
C PHE A 117 -4.86 4.96 -4.46
N VAL A 118 -4.39 4.13 -5.39
CA VAL A 118 -3.99 4.57 -6.72
C VAL A 118 -4.60 3.61 -7.73
N ASP A 119 -5.31 4.15 -8.71
CA ASP A 119 -5.94 3.32 -9.73
C ASP A 119 -4.93 2.83 -10.76
N LYS A 120 -5.17 1.66 -11.30
CA LYS A 120 -4.42 1.14 -12.43
C LYS A 120 -5.15 1.52 -13.73
N PRO A 121 -4.45 1.84 -14.80
CA PRO A 121 -2.99 1.92 -14.94
C PRO A 121 -2.39 3.04 -14.11
N VAL A 122 -1.26 2.77 -13.48
CA VAL A 122 -0.66 3.70 -12.53
C VAL A 122 -0.05 4.89 -13.27
N GLU A 123 -0.48 6.09 -12.92
CA GLU A 123 0.13 7.32 -13.40
C GLU A 123 1.26 7.69 -12.46
N PRO A 124 2.52 7.78 -12.93
CA PRO A 124 3.64 8.06 -12.04
C PRO A 124 3.46 9.27 -11.12
N PRO A 125 3.00 10.44 -11.61
CA PRO A 125 2.80 11.58 -10.70
C PRO A 125 1.75 11.30 -9.63
N ALA A 126 0.70 10.52 -9.97
CA ALA A 126 -0.35 10.20 -9.01
C ALA A 126 0.18 9.31 -7.90
N LEU A 127 1.02 8.33 -8.24
CA LEU A 127 1.62 7.46 -7.25
C LEU A 127 2.52 8.25 -6.30
N VAL A 128 3.40 9.08 -6.84
CA VAL A 128 4.31 9.89 -6.02
C VAL A 128 3.53 10.80 -5.10
N ALA A 129 2.49 11.45 -5.63
CA ALA A 129 1.66 12.37 -4.83
C ALA A 129 0.96 11.64 -3.69
N GLU A 130 0.44 10.45 -3.96
CA GLU A 130 -0.27 9.69 -2.93
C GLU A 130 0.68 9.18 -1.85
N VAL A 131 1.86 8.70 -2.24
CA VAL A 131 2.88 8.27 -1.27
C VAL A 131 3.29 9.45 -0.40
N GLN A 132 3.54 10.62 -1.01
CA GLN A 132 3.90 11.81 -0.26
C GLN A 132 2.81 12.21 0.71
N ARG A 133 1.55 12.14 0.27
CA ARG A 133 0.41 12.51 1.11
C ARG A 133 0.30 11.62 2.34
N VAL A 134 0.38 10.29 2.16
CA VAL A 134 0.22 9.39 3.29
C VAL A 134 1.41 9.46 4.25
N LEU A 135 2.60 9.69 3.73
CA LEU A 135 3.78 9.87 4.60
C LEU A 135 3.67 11.14 5.42
N ALA A 136 3.24 12.24 4.80
CA ALA A 136 3.06 13.50 5.51
C ALA A 136 2.00 13.38 6.60
N ALA A 137 0.89 12.71 6.30
CA ALA A 137 -0.17 12.51 7.28
C ALA A 137 0.31 11.65 8.45
N ALA A 138 1.10 10.62 8.19
CA ALA A 138 1.64 9.77 9.24
C ALA A 138 2.58 10.53 10.15
N ARG A 139 3.38 11.44 9.59
CA ARG A 139 4.34 12.22 10.36
C ARG A 139 3.69 13.32 11.19
N ALA A 140 2.47 13.68 10.83
CA ALA A 140 1.73 14.74 11.53
C ALA A 140 1.07 14.26 12.82
N LEU A 141 1.02 12.94 13.04
CA LEU A 141 0.36 12.36 14.22
C LEU A 141 1.24 12.38 15.46
#